data_11bb2a50bf0c8051d7d544193c2599b6
#
_entry.id   11bb2a50bf0c8051d7d544193c2599b6
#
_cell.length_a   1.000
_cell.length_b   1.000
_cell.length_c   1.000
_cell.angle_alpha   90.00
_cell.angle_beta   90.00
_cell.angle_gamma   90.00
#
_symmetry.space_group_name_H-M   'P 1'
#
loop_
_entity.id
_entity.type
_entity.pdbx_description
1 polymer ?
#
loop_
_entity_poly.entity_id
_entity_poly.type
_entity_poly.pdbx_seq_one_letter_code
_entity_poly.pdbx_strand_id
1 'polypeptide(L)'
;QMCHMRVNEKYRVWHDFCHHDDARMAKTDINHIDGYTQGTSTLCKYQPGDLVPGLNVGGWHDAGDYDLRVESQAGEAYILAMACENFGTYWDETSIDFEKKIVEIHQPDGKNDLLQQVENGALTIVAGWKALGRLYRGILCPTVRQYAHLGDASAHTDHVSGTADDRWVFTEDNPGRELQVAAWLAGISRVLKGHNDALGADCLEIARELFRITRCDNNPGADSQGTCCRRTLSGDKGSGVP
;
A
#
# COMPACT_ATOMS: atom_id res chain seq x y z
N GLN A 1 4.63 12.59 -7.03
CA GLN A 1 4.66 11.72 -8.21
C GLN A 1 3.90 10.43 -7.90
N MET A 2 2.89 10.10 -8.71
CA MET A 2 2.10 8.89 -8.50
C MET A 2 2.89 7.66 -8.98
N CYS A 3 2.90 6.61 -8.17
CA CYS A 3 3.57 5.36 -8.53
C CYS A 3 2.77 4.58 -9.59
N HIS A 4 3.47 3.87 -10.46
CA HIS A 4 2.89 3.00 -11.48
C HIS A 4 1.93 3.69 -12.48
N MET A 5 1.95 5.00 -12.55
CA MET A 5 1.08 5.79 -13.42
C MET A 5 1.92 6.59 -14.42
N ARG A 6 1.41 6.66 -15.66
CA ARG A 6 1.94 7.61 -16.64
C ARG A 6 1.32 8.98 -16.40
N VAL A 7 2.15 10.00 -16.22
CA VAL A 7 1.70 11.39 -16.10
C VAL A 7 1.91 12.10 -17.43
N ASN A 8 0.83 12.49 -18.06
CA ASN A 8 0.82 13.26 -19.29
C ASN A 8 0.51 14.73 -19.01
N GLU A 9 1.01 15.59 -19.85
CA GLU A 9 0.56 16.96 -19.97
C GLU A 9 0.17 17.18 -21.42
N LYS A 10 -1.08 16.95 -21.73
CA LYS A 10 -1.69 17.13 -23.05
C LYS A 10 -0.73 16.85 -24.22
N TYR A 11 -0.66 15.60 -24.64
CA TYR A 11 0.20 15.11 -25.73
C TYR A 11 1.71 15.07 -25.44
N ARG A 12 2.13 15.32 -24.22
CA ARG A 12 3.52 15.11 -23.76
C ARG A 12 3.52 14.10 -22.64
N VAL A 13 4.42 13.13 -22.71
CA VAL A 13 4.75 12.27 -21.57
C VAL A 13 5.68 13.07 -20.67
N TRP A 14 5.26 13.28 -19.44
CA TRP A 14 6.05 13.98 -18.45
C TRP A 14 6.73 13.00 -17.49
N HIS A 15 6.05 11.90 -17.19
CA HIS A 15 6.56 10.78 -16.44
C HIS A 15 5.94 9.51 -17.00
N ASP A 16 6.75 8.54 -17.38
CA ASP A 16 6.26 7.28 -17.92
C ASP A 16 6.01 6.25 -16.79
N PHE A 17 5.50 5.10 -17.14
CA PHE A 17 5.29 4.00 -16.19
C PHE A 17 6.60 3.60 -15.50
N CYS A 18 6.51 3.26 -14.22
CA CYS A 18 7.66 2.78 -13.47
C CYS A 18 7.25 1.63 -12.54
N HIS A 19 8.19 0.76 -12.21
CA HIS A 19 8.09 -0.28 -11.20
C HIS A 19 6.84 -1.18 -11.30
N HIS A 20 6.36 -1.46 -12.53
CA HIS A 20 5.19 -2.31 -12.77
C HIS A 20 5.44 -3.77 -12.42
N ASP A 21 6.66 -4.18 -12.42
CA ASP A 21 7.19 -5.52 -12.23
C ASP A 21 7.71 -5.78 -10.82
N ASP A 22 7.70 -4.78 -9.96
CA ASP A 22 8.00 -4.88 -8.54
C ASP A 22 7.06 -5.83 -7.79
N ALA A 23 7.21 -5.90 -6.48
CA ALA A 23 6.35 -6.62 -5.56
C ALA A 23 6.58 -8.14 -5.51
N ARG A 24 7.85 -8.58 -5.57
CA ARG A 24 8.21 -9.92 -5.11
C ARG A 24 8.37 -9.94 -3.59
N MET A 25 7.95 -11.03 -2.98
CA MET A 25 8.16 -11.24 -1.54
C MET A 25 9.64 -11.21 -1.21
N ALA A 26 10.04 -10.38 -0.25
CA ALA A 26 11.42 -10.28 0.18
C ALA A 26 11.95 -11.62 0.72
N LYS A 27 13.20 -11.93 0.39
CA LYS A 27 13.90 -13.08 0.96
C LYS A 27 14.25 -12.80 2.42
N THR A 28 14.31 -13.83 3.24
CA THR A 28 14.57 -13.69 4.68
C THR A 28 15.97 -13.16 5.01
N ASP A 29 16.88 -13.19 4.06
CA ASP A 29 18.25 -12.67 4.16
C ASP A 29 18.42 -11.25 3.56
N ILE A 30 17.35 -10.68 2.98
CA ILE A 30 17.36 -9.31 2.47
C ILE A 30 17.09 -8.34 3.61
N ASN A 31 18.00 -7.38 3.78
CA ASN A 31 17.84 -6.26 4.69
C ASN A 31 17.33 -5.04 3.91
N HIS A 32 16.37 -4.34 4.48
CA HIS A 32 16.04 -3.00 4.01
C HIS A 32 17.13 -2.00 4.44
N ILE A 33 17.24 -0.90 3.69
CA ILE A 33 18.26 0.15 3.93
C ILE A 33 18.25 0.71 5.36
N ASP A 34 17.10 0.70 6.04
CA ASP A 34 16.96 1.14 7.43
C ASP A 34 17.34 0.06 8.47
N GLY A 35 17.90 -1.05 8.02
CA GLY A 35 18.33 -2.16 8.86
C GLY A 35 17.28 -3.21 9.13
N TYR A 36 16.04 -3.08 8.58
CA TYR A 36 15.02 -4.09 8.73
C TYR A 36 15.34 -5.35 7.91
N THR A 37 15.26 -6.50 8.54
CA THR A 37 15.42 -7.81 7.88
C THR A 37 14.11 -8.55 7.89
N GLN A 38 13.71 -9.09 6.73
CA GLN A 38 12.54 -9.94 6.60
C GLN A 38 12.70 -11.22 7.44
N GLY A 39 11.84 -11.40 8.43
CA GLY A 39 11.81 -12.61 9.25
C GLY A 39 10.87 -13.68 8.66
N THR A 40 11.14 -14.95 8.94
CA THR A 40 10.26 -16.06 8.53
C THR A 40 8.89 -16.01 9.19
N SER A 41 8.81 -15.50 10.43
CA SER A 41 7.57 -15.37 11.19
C SER A 41 6.60 -14.34 10.60
N THR A 42 7.10 -13.43 9.77
CA THR A 42 6.29 -12.39 9.13
C THR A 42 5.81 -12.77 7.74
N LEU A 43 6.27 -13.89 7.18
CA LEU A 43 5.81 -14.39 5.91
C LEU A 43 4.30 -14.74 5.97
N CYS A 44 3.64 -14.55 4.86
CA CYS A 44 2.24 -14.90 4.64
C CYS A 44 2.15 -16.15 3.75
N LYS A 45 1.09 -16.27 2.94
CA LYS A 45 0.93 -17.40 2.00
C LYS A 45 1.97 -17.45 0.87
N TYR A 46 2.72 -16.36 0.65
CA TYR A 46 3.75 -16.29 -0.38
C TYR A 46 5.12 -16.69 0.19
N GLN A 47 5.89 -17.39 -0.61
CA GLN A 47 7.26 -17.75 -0.27
C GLN A 47 8.24 -16.64 -0.68
N PRO A 48 9.44 -16.56 -0.09
CA PRO A 48 10.47 -15.64 -0.52
C PRO A 48 10.75 -15.73 -2.02
N GLY A 49 10.67 -14.61 -2.72
CA GLY A 49 10.85 -14.50 -4.16
C GLY A 49 9.57 -14.66 -5.00
N ASP A 50 8.45 -15.08 -4.41
CA ASP A 50 7.17 -15.13 -5.12
C ASP A 50 6.70 -13.75 -5.50
N LEU A 51 6.17 -13.60 -6.71
CA LEU A 51 5.45 -12.40 -7.10
C LEU A 51 4.12 -12.33 -6.32
N VAL A 52 3.85 -11.18 -5.72
CA VAL A 52 2.58 -10.90 -5.02
C VAL A 52 1.68 -10.11 -5.96
N PRO A 53 0.70 -10.74 -6.59
CA PRO A 53 -0.12 -10.06 -7.60
C PRO A 53 -1.03 -9.01 -6.98
N GLY A 54 -1.30 -7.95 -7.74
CA GLY A 54 -2.25 -6.89 -7.39
C GLY A 54 -1.72 -5.82 -6.45
N LEU A 55 -0.42 -5.82 -6.13
CA LEU A 55 0.18 -4.79 -5.26
C LEU A 55 0.60 -3.52 -5.99
N ASN A 56 0.86 -3.59 -7.31
CA ASN A 56 1.35 -2.45 -8.09
C ASN A 56 0.21 -1.50 -8.46
N VAL A 57 -0.45 -0.92 -7.45
CA VAL A 57 -1.58 0.01 -7.59
C VAL A 57 -1.49 1.11 -6.54
N GLY A 58 -1.75 2.34 -6.97
CA GLY A 58 -1.78 3.48 -6.09
C GLY A 58 -0.44 3.81 -5.43
N GLY A 59 -0.48 4.73 -4.48
CA GLY A 59 0.68 5.16 -3.72
C GLY A 59 1.56 6.20 -4.40
N TRP A 60 2.50 6.71 -3.64
CA TRP A 60 3.49 7.70 -4.07
C TRP A 60 4.88 7.20 -3.73
N HIS A 61 5.84 7.42 -4.60
CA HIS A 61 7.23 7.14 -4.31
C HIS A 61 7.77 8.03 -3.20
N ASP A 62 8.52 7.43 -2.29
CA ASP A 62 9.28 8.13 -1.28
C ASP A 62 10.73 8.31 -1.75
N ALA A 63 11.23 9.54 -1.65
CA ALA A 63 12.61 9.94 -1.89
C ALA A 63 13.30 9.29 -3.10
N GLY A 64 14.61 9.09 -3.02
CA GLY A 64 15.43 8.55 -4.09
C GLY A 64 15.53 7.02 -4.13
N ASP A 65 14.95 6.33 -3.17
CA ASP A 65 14.81 4.88 -3.13
C ASP A 65 13.46 4.40 -3.69
N TYR A 66 12.55 5.33 -3.96
CA TYR A 66 11.24 5.06 -4.54
C TYR A 66 10.39 4.06 -3.72
N ASP A 67 10.58 4.02 -2.41
CA ASP A 67 9.83 3.16 -1.50
C ASP A 67 8.33 3.49 -1.46
N LEU A 68 7.53 2.47 -1.19
CA LEU A 68 6.10 2.57 -0.88
C LEU A 68 5.88 2.08 0.55
N ARG A 69 6.22 2.90 1.54
CA ARG A 69 6.04 2.57 2.96
C ARG A 69 4.59 2.75 3.36
N VAL A 70 3.99 1.72 3.95
CA VAL A 70 2.57 1.73 4.30
C VAL A 70 2.19 2.86 5.25
N GLU A 71 3.05 3.18 6.23
CA GLU A 71 2.81 4.30 7.14
C GLU A 71 2.81 5.66 6.44
N SER A 72 3.72 5.90 5.50
CA SER A 72 3.76 7.14 4.71
C SER A 72 2.50 7.24 3.86
N GLN A 73 2.17 6.21 3.11
CA GLN A 73 0.99 6.18 2.24
C GLN A 73 -0.30 6.44 3.02
N ALA A 74 -0.48 5.76 4.15
CA ALA A 74 -1.66 5.92 4.99
C ALA A 74 -1.73 7.31 5.65
N GLY A 75 -0.59 7.82 6.13
CA GLY A 75 -0.49 9.12 6.77
C GLY A 75 -0.77 10.27 5.81
N GLU A 76 -0.19 10.22 4.62
CA GLU A 76 -0.39 11.22 3.56
C GLU A 76 -1.83 11.23 3.08
N ALA A 77 -2.41 10.06 2.77
CA ALA A 77 -3.81 9.95 2.40
C ALA A 77 -4.74 10.49 3.50
N TYR A 78 -4.43 10.22 4.78
CA TYR A 78 -5.21 10.74 5.90
C TYR A 78 -5.11 12.26 6.03
N ILE A 79 -3.92 12.85 5.88
CA ILE A 79 -3.75 14.30 5.94
C ILE A 79 -4.52 14.98 4.81
N LEU A 80 -4.47 14.45 3.60
CA LEU A 80 -5.26 14.94 2.46
C LEU A 80 -6.77 14.80 2.71
N ALA A 81 -7.20 13.67 3.28
CA ALA A 81 -8.60 13.47 3.67
C ALA A 81 -9.05 14.51 4.71
N MET A 82 -8.22 14.79 5.71
CA MET A 82 -8.53 15.82 6.70
C MET A 82 -8.55 17.23 6.09
N ALA A 83 -7.72 17.51 5.10
CA ALA A 83 -7.77 18.78 4.37
C ALA A 83 -9.11 18.94 3.62
N CYS A 84 -9.57 17.89 2.92
CA CYS A 84 -10.88 17.90 2.28
C CYS A 84 -12.02 18.16 3.27
N GLU A 85 -12.01 17.43 4.40
CA GLU A 85 -13.09 17.50 5.40
C GLU A 85 -13.15 18.86 6.12
N ASN A 86 -11.99 19.42 6.50
CA ASN A 86 -11.95 20.62 7.34
C ASN A 86 -11.98 21.92 6.54
N PHE A 87 -11.49 21.92 5.31
CA PHE A 87 -11.38 23.14 4.52
C PHE A 87 -12.36 23.18 3.33
N GLY A 88 -13.08 22.07 3.06
CA GLY A 88 -13.99 21.99 1.92
C GLY A 88 -13.28 22.22 0.58
N THR A 89 -12.02 21.89 0.48
CA THR A 89 -11.19 22.15 -0.68
C THR A 89 -11.70 21.34 -1.87
N TYR A 90 -11.88 22.03 -3.00
CA TYR A 90 -12.26 21.41 -4.25
C TYR A 90 -11.35 21.93 -5.36
N TRP A 91 -10.65 21.03 -6.02
CA TRP A 91 -9.89 21.27 -7.24
C TRP A 91 -10.25 20.20 -8.25
N ASP A 92 -10.32 20.60 -9.50
CA ASP A 92 -10.63 19.74 -10.62
C ASP A 92 -9.82 20.25 -11.82
N GLU A 93 -8.54 19.94 -11.82
CA GLU A 93 -7.58 20.34 -12.85
C GLU A 93 -6.87 19.15 -13.47
N THR A 94 -7.12 17.93 -12.96
CA THR A 94 -6.41 16.71 -13.33
C THR A 94 -7.41 15.58 -13.53
N SER A 95 -7.26 14.82 -14.58
CA SER A 95 -8.00 13.55 -14.74
C SER A 95 -7.12 12.37 -14.42
N ILE A 96 -7.67 11.40 -13.67
CA ILE A 96 -6.97 10.18 -13.26
C ILE A 96 -7.76 8.97 -13.72
N ASP A 97 -7.19 8.20 -14.64
CA ASP A 97 -7.70 6.91 -15.08
C ASP A 97 -6.91 5.79 -14.39
N PHE A 98 -7.43 5.27 -13.28
CA PHE A 98 -6.78 4.21 -12.52
C PHE A 98 -6.72 2.88 -13.28
N GLU A 99 -7.63 2.63 -14.21
CA GLU A 99 -7.63 1.42 -15.01
C GLU A 99 -6.52 1.44 -16.06
N LYS A 100 -6.41 2.54 -16.80
CA LYS A 100 -5.35 2.72 -17.79
C LYS A 100 -4.03 3.17 -17.18
N LYS A 101 -4.05 3.55 -15.90
CA LYS A 101 -2.89 4.08 -15.18
C LYS A 101 -2.31 5.35 -15.82
N ILE A 102 -3.19 6.27 -16.19
CA ILE A 102 -2.82 7.54 -16.84
C ILE A 102 -3.34 8.71 -16.00
N VAL A 103 -2.49 9.69 -15.80
CA VAL A 103 -2.83 10.99 -15.22
C VAL A 103 -2.63 12.06 -16.30
N GLU A 104 -3.68 12.81 -16.59
CA GLU A 104 -3.61 14.01 -17.45
C GLU A 104 -3.72 15.25 -16.56
N ILE A 105 -2.67 16.06 -16.54
CA ILE A 105 -2.69 17.36 -15.87
C ILE A 105 -3.30 18.43 -16.79
N HIS A 106 -3.86 19.48 -16.17
CA HIS A 106 -4.59 20.53 -16.89
C HIS A 106 -5.80 20.02 -17.70
N GLN A 107 -6.42 18.92 -17.24
CA GLN A 107 -7.59 18.34 -17.85
C GLN A 107 -8.62 17.95 -16.78
N PRO A 108 -9.59 18.84 -16.48
CA PRO A 108 -10.65 18.55 -15.52
C PRO A 108 -11.47 17.31 -15.92
N ASP A 109 -11.90 16.52 -14.91
CA ASP A 109 -12.74 15.33 -15.13
C ASP A 109 -14.05 15.35 -14.31
N GLY A 110 -14.34 16.45 -13.64
CA GLY A 110 -15.53 16.64 -12.82
C GLY A 110 -15.40 16.06 -11.42
N LYS A 111 -14.21 15.59 -11.01
CA LYS A 111 -13.94 15.04 -9.68
C LYS A 111 -12.99 15.94 -8.92
N ASN A 112 -13.02 15.82 -7.59
CA ASN A 112 -12.09 16.54 -6.74
C ASN A 112 -10.72 15.86 -6.75
N ASP A 113 -9.69 16.54 -7.23
CA ASP A 113 -8.32 16.05 -7.30
C ASP A 113 -7.77 15.58 -5.94
N LEU A 114 -8.13 16.28 -4.85
CA LEU A 114 -7.71 15.86 -3.53
C LEU A 114 -8.31 14.50 -3.15
N LEU A 115 -9.58 14.26 -3.45
CA LEU A 115 -10.22 12.97 -3.20
C LEU A 115 -9.61 11.86 -4.06
N GLN A 116 -9.24 12.17 -5.30
CA GLN A 116 -8.51 11.23 -6.15
C GLN A 116 -7.11 10.90 -5.59
N GLN A 117 -6.44 11.86 -4.93
CA GLN A 117 -5.18 11.58 -4.23
C GLN A 117 -5.41 10.73 -2.96
N VAL A 118 -6.45 11.00 -2.19
CA VAL A 118 -6.84 10.14 -1.05
C VAL A 118 -7.11 8.71 -1.52
N GLU A 119 -7.81 8.55 -2.63
CA GLU A 119 -8.05 7.26 -3.28
C GLU A 119 -6.74 6.58 -3.66
N ASN A 120 -5.82 7.30 -4.30
CA ASN A 120 -4.52 6.78 -4.71
C ASN A 120 -3.70 6.21 -3.54
N GLY A 121 -3.63 6.92 -2.42
CA GLY A 121 -2.92 6.44 -1.23
C GLY A 121 -3.63 5.26 -0.55
N ALA A 122 -4.96 5.25 -0.53
CA ALA A 122 -5.73 4.15 0.06
C ALA A 122 -5.60 2.85 -0.73
N LEU A 123 -5.54 2.93 -2.07
CA LEU A 123 -5.48 1.76 -2.96
C LEU A 123 -4.30 0.84 -2.65
N THR A 124 -3.11 1.37 -2.42
CA THR A 124 -1.92 0.54 -2.15
C THR A 124 -2.05 -0.22 -0.82
N ILE A 125 -2.67 0.39 0.19
CA ILE A 125 -2.87 -0.26 1.50
C ILE A 125 -3.91 -1.36 1.39
N VAL A 126 -5.04 -1.07 0.75
CA VAL A 126 -6.12 -2.03 0.53
C VAL A 126 -5.66 -3.20 -0.33
N ALA A 127 -4.88 -2.94 -1.38
CA ALA A 127 -4.31 -3.97 -2.23
C ALA A 127 -3.36 -4.88 -1.44
N GLY A 128 -2.49 -4.30 -0.62
CA GLY A 128 -1.59 -5.05 0.26
C GLY A 128 -2.35 -5.96 1.21
N TRP A 129 -3.35 -5.42 1.89
CA TRP A 129 -4.20 -6.22 2.79
C TRP A 129 -4.89 -7.38 2.07
N LYS A 130 -5.53 -7.10 0.93
CA LYS A 130 -6.23 -8.15 0.15
C LYS A 130 -5.29 -9.24 -0.36
N ALA A 131 -4.09 -8.85 -0.81
CA ALA A 131 -3.11 -9.79 -1.32
C ALA A 131 -2.47 -10.66 -0.21
N LEU A 132 -2.09 -10.04 0.90
CA LEU A 132 -1.25 -10.67 1.94
C LEU A 132 -2.08 -11.21 3.12
N GLY A 133 -3.30 -10.73 3.34
CA GLY A 133 -4.14 -11.07 4.49
C GLY A 133 -3.65 -10.45 5.81
N ARG A 134 -2.78 -9.46 5.73
CA ARG A 134 -2.20 -8.73 6.86
C ARG A 134 -1.72 -7.35 6.43
N LEU A 135 -1.47 -6.46 7.39
CA LEU A 135 -0.70 -5.26 7.10
C LEU A 135 0.74 -5.64 6.77
N TYR A 136 1.32 -4.94 5.83
CA TYR A 136 2.71 -5.15 5.41
C TYR A 136 3.53 -3.89 5.69
N ARG A 137 4.85 -4.00 5.62
CA ARG A 137 5.72 -2.86 5.81
C ARG A 137 5.71 -1.93 4.59
N GLY A 138 5.75 -2.53 3.40
CA GLY A 138 5.75 -1.80 2.14
C GLY A 138 6.36 -2.60 0.99
N ILE A 139 6.44 -1.95 -0.17
CA ILE A 139 7.26 -2.36 -1.31
C ILE A 139 8.49 -1.47 -1.25
N LEU A 140 9.64 -2.03 -0.90
CA LEU A 140 10.79 -1.27 -0.42
C LEU A 140 12.07 -1.67 -1.14
N CYS A 141 12.94 -0.69 -1.28
CA CYS A 141 14.30 -0.87 -1.78
C CYS A 141 15.14 -1.68 -0.79
N PRO A 142 15.70 -2.83 -1.20
CA PRO A 142 16.48 -3.65 -0.26
C PRO A 142 17.87 -3.09 0.03
N THR A 143 18.45 -2.25 -0.84
CA THR A 143 19.83 -1.75 -0.67
C THR A 143 19.99 -0.33 -1.17
N VAL A 144 20.99 0.38 -0.62
CA VAL A 144 21.39 1.73 -1.08
C VAL A 144 21.81 1.80 -2.55
N ARG A 145 22.10 0.67 -3.18
CA ARG A 145 22.51 0.63 -4.59
C ARG A 145 21.37 0.96 -5.55
N GLN A 146 20.12 0.87 -5.07
CA GLN A 146 18.92 1.24 -5.83
C GLN A 146 18.53 2.69 -5.63
N TYR A 147 19.27 3.42 -4.79
CA TYR A 147 19.03 4.83 -4.58
C TYR A 147 19.40 5.61 -5.85
N ALA A 148 18.43 6.32 -6.40
CA ALA A 148 18.58 7.12 -7.61
C ALA A 148 18.36 8.61 -7.31
N HIS A 149 18.85 9.48 -8.20
CA HIS A 149 18.51 10.89 -8.13
C HIS A 149 17.00 11.09 -8.30
N LEU A 150 16.45 12.05 -7.57
CA LEU A 150 15.07 12.48 -7.74
C LEU A 150 14.88 12.99 -9.16
N GLY A 151 13.93 12.40 -9.87
CA GLY A 151 13.65 12.71 -11.25
C GLY A 151 12.55 11.83 -11.79
N ASP A 152 12.65 11.45 -13.05
CA ASP A 152 11.72 10.52 -13.66
C ASP A 152 12.08 9.08 -13.28
N ALA A 153 11.28 8.47 -12.41
CA ALA A 153 11.47 7.10 -11.95
C ALA A 153 11.41 6.08 -13.10
N SER A 154 10.72 6.37 -14.19
CA SER A 154 10.67 5.49 -15.36
C SER A 154 12.02 5.27 -16.02
N ALA A 155 12.95 6.21 -15.85
CA ALA A 155 14.31 6.08 -16.36
C ALA A 155 15.20 5.10 -15.55
N HIS A 156 14.72 4.66 -14.40
CA HIS A 156 15.45 3.80 -13.45
C HIS A 156 14.79 2.43 -13.28
N THR A 157 13.79 2.10 -14.07
CA THR A 157 13.12 0.81 -14.07
C THR A 157 13.33 0.11 -15.41
N ASP A 158 13.64 -1.19 -15.37
CA ASP A 158 13.86 -1.99 -16.57
C ASP A 158 12.64 -2.80 -17.01
N HIS A 159 11.57 -2.80 -16.19
CA HIS A 159 10.33 -3.57 -16.38
C HIS A 159 10.53 -5.08 -16.46
N VAL A 160 11.59 -5.60 -15.83
CA VAL A 160 11.91 -7.03 -15.78
C VAL A 160 11.94 -7.53 -14.34
N SER A 161 10.93 -8.25 -13.94
CA SER A 161 10.79 -8.73 -12.56
C SER A 161 11.96 -9.64 -12.12
N GLY A 162 12.52 -9.36 -10.96
CA GLY A 162 13.62 -10.09 -10.34
C GLY A 162 14.99 -9.50 -10.58
N THR A 163 15.06 -8.29 -11.15
CA THR A 163 16.31 -7.56 -11.40
C THR A 163 16.70 -6.62 -10.27
N ALA A 164 17.76 -5.85 -10.46
CA ALA A 164 18.39 -5.09 -9.38
C ALA A 164 17.65 -3.79 -9.01
N ASP A 165 16.80 -3.28 -9.88
CA ASP A 165 15.99 -2.09 -9.65
C ASP A 165 14.66 -2.35 -8.95
N ASP A 166 14.25 -3.61 -8.84
CA ASP A 166 13.01 -4.01 -8.17
C ASP A 166 12.96 -3.60 -6.69
N ARG A 167 11.77 -3.21 -6.26
CA ARG A 167 11.40 -3.10 -4.85
C ARG A 167 10.72 -4.39 -4.42
N TRP A 168 10.98 -4.79 -3.19
CA TRP A 168 10.51 -6.05 -2.62
C TRP A 168 9.42 -5.81 -1.58
N VAL A 169 8.52 -6.79 -1.44
CA VAL A 169 7.47 -6.77 -0.42
C VAL A 169 8.05 -7.20 0.91
N PHE A 170 8.03 -6.29 1.87
CA PHE A 170 8.40 -6.58 3.25
C PHE A 170 7.16 -6.63 4.12
N THR A 171 7.09 -7.63 4.99
CA THR A 171 6.07 -7.75 6.04
C THR A 171 6.71 -7.61 7.41
N GLU A 172 5.91 -7.20 8.40
CA GLU A 172 6.39 -7.05 9.78
C GLU A 172 5.27 -7.34 10.78
N ASP A 173 5.66 -7.59 12.02
CA ASP A 173 4.76 -7.59 13.17
C ASP A 173 4.99 -6.27 13.93
N ASN A 174 4.08 -5.31 13.74
CA ASN A 174 4.20 -3.98 14.36
C ASN A 174 2.83 -3.47 14.84
N PRO A 175 2.43 -3.84 16.07
CA PRO A 175 1.15 -3.44 16.64
C PRO A 175 0.92 -1.93 16.68
N GLY A 176 1.98 -1.15 16.88
CA GLY A 176 1.89 0.31 16.88
C GLY A 176 1.51 0.87 15.51
N ARG A 177 2.12 0.36 14.45
CA ARG A 177 1.81 0.72 13.07
C ARG A 177 0.41 0.26 12.68
N GLU A 178 0.03 -0.94 13.06
CA GLU A 178 -1.31 -1.48 12.79
C GLU A 178 -2.40 -0.60 13.39
N LEU A 179 -2.27 -0.17 14.64
CA LEU A 179 -3.21 0.75 15.28
C LEU A 179 -3.23 2.13 14.63
N GLN A 180 -2.07 2.64 14.26
CA GLN A 180 -1.96 3.93 13.60
C GLN A 180 -2.64 3.92 12.23
N VAL A 181 -2.34 2.91 11.42
CA VAL A 181 -2.97 2.73 10.10
C VAL A 181 -4.46 2.49 10.23
N ALA A 182 -4.91 1.72 11.23
CA ALA A 182 -6.34 1.54 11.50
C ALA A 182 -7.05 2.87 11.75
N ALA A 183 -6.47 3.75 12.57
CA ALA A 183 -7.04 5.07 12.85
C ALA A 183 -7.12 5.94 11.57
N TRP A 184 -6.08 5.93 10.77
CA TRP A 184 -6.04 6.69 9.51
C TRP A 184 -7.03 6.17 8.48
N LEU A 185 -7.11 4.84 8.29
CA LEU A 185 -8.07 4.22 7.35
C LEU A 185 -9.52 4.51 7.75
N ALA A 186 -9.83 4.57 9.04
CA ALA A 186 -11.17 4.95 9.51
C ALA A 186 -11.52 6.39 9.12
N GLY A 187 -10.56 7.32 9.20
CA GLY A 187 -10.73 8.70 8.73
C GLY A 187 -10.86 8.80 7.21
N ILE A 188 -10.01 8.09 6.47
CA ILE A 188 -10.05 8.00 5.01
C ILE A 188 -11.41 7.45 4.55
N SER A 189 -11.89 6.36 5.15
CA SER A 189 -13.19 5.76 4.85
C SER A 189 -14.34 6.78 4.91
N ARG A 190 -14.33 7.63 5.95
CA ARG A 190 -15.36 8.66 6.13
C ARG A 190 -15.36 9.68 4.99
N VAL A 191 -14.18 10.10 4.56
CA VAL A 191 -14.02 11.13 3.52
C VAL A 191 -14.28 10.59 2.11
N LEU A 192 -13.99 9.31 1.86
CA LEU A 192 -14.29 8.66 0.58
C LEU A 192 -15.78 8.38 0.35
N LYS A 193 -16.62 8.56 1.38
CA LYS A 193 -18.06 8.37 1.25
C LYS A 193 -18.65 9.35 0.23
N GLY A 194 -19.35 8.81 -0.77
CA GLY A 194 -19.92 9.57 -1.86
C GLY A 194 -18.94 9.87 -3.01
N HIS A 195 -17.65 9.53 -2.84
CA HIS A 195 -16.64 9.60 -3.90
C HIS A 195 -16.28 8.18 -4.42
N ASN A 196 -15.86 7.30 -3.51
CA ASN A 196 -15.61 5.89 -3.80
C ASN A 196 -16.06 5.05 -2.59
N ASP A 197 -17.35 4.73 -2.56
CA ASP A 197 -17.96 4.01 -1.43
C ASP A 197 -17.39 2.61 -1.24
N ALA A 198 -17.01 1.94 -2.31
CA ALA A 198 -16.44 0.58 -2.25
C ALA A 198 -15.06 0.60 -1.56
N LEU A 199 -14.17 1.50 -1.97
CA LEU A 199 -12.87 1.66 -1.35
C LEU A 199 -13.01 2.18 0.09
N GLY A 200 -13.95 3.09 0.34
CA GLY A 200 -14.27 3.55 1.69
C GLY A 200 -14.73 2.42 2.61
N ALA A 201 -15.53 1.49 2.11
CA ALA A 201 -15.97 0.30 2.87
C ALA A 201 -14.79 -0.65 3.16
N ASP A 202 -13.93 -0.92 2.17
CA ASP A 202 -12.72 -1.71 2.34
C ASP A 202 -11.79 -1.10 3.43
N CYS A 203 -11.57 0.22 3.38
CA CYS A 203 -10.78 0.93 4.39
C CYS A 203 -11.34 0.75 5.80
N LEU A 204 -12.67 0.85 5.97
CA LEU A 204 -13.30 0.68 7.27
C LEU A 204 -13.23 -0.75 7.78
N GLU A 205 -13.39 -1.73 6.90
CA GLU A 205 -13.26 -3.15 7.25
C GLU A 205 -11.84 -3.46 7.73
N ILE A 206 -10.84 -3.03 6.98
CA ILE A 206 -9.42 -3.20 7.34
C ILE A 206 -9.12 -2.50 8.67
N ALA A 207 -9.60 -1.28 8.86
CA ALA A 207 -9.41 -0.54 10.11
C ALA A 207 -9.95 -1.30 11.33
N ARG A 208 -11.15 -1.85 11.21
CA ARG A 208 -11.78 -2.67 12.27
C ARG A 208 -11.00 -3.93 12.56
N GLU A 209 -10.55 -4.62 11.52
CA GLU A 209 -9.82 -5.86 11.67
C GLU A 209 -8.43 -5.63 12.30
N LEU A 210 -7.68 -4.62 11.84
CA LEU A 210 -6.41 -4.21 12.44
C LEU A 210 -6.57 -3.87 13.93
N PHE A 211 -7.58 -3.08 14.28
CA PHE A 211 -7.86 -2.76 15.67
C PHE A 211 -8.19 -4.00 16.51
N ARG A 212 -8.97 -4.93 15.95
CA ARG A 212 -9.36 -6.16 16.63
C ARG A 212 -8.19 -7.07 16.90
N ILE A 213 -7.34 -7.35 15.90
CA ILE A 213 -6.20 -8.25 16.05
C ILE A 213 -5.14 -7.68 17.01
N THR A 214 -4.82 -6.39 16.86
CA THR A 214 -3.82 -5.73 17.71
C THR A 214 -4.25 -5.63 19.17
N ARG A 215 -5.54 -5.40 19.43
CA ARG A 215 -6.09 -5.39 20.80
C ARG A 215 -5.98 -6.76 21.46
N CYS A 216 -6.24 -7.85 20.72
CA CYS A 216 -6.11 -9.20 21.23
C CYS A 216 -4.66 -9.54 21.57
N ASP A 217 -3.71 -9.19 20.70
CA ASP A 217 -2.28 -9.48 20.93
C ASP A 217 -1.70 -8.75 22.15
N ASN A 218 -2.20 -7.54 22.46
CA ASN A 218 -1.74 -6.74 23.61
C ASN A 218 -2.47 -7.05 24.93
N ASN A 219 -3.53 -7.84 24.93
CA ASN A 219 -4.26 -8.21 26.14
C ASN A 219 -4.66 -9.68 26.11
N PRO A 220 -3.71 -10.62 26.26
CA PRO A 220 -3.97 -12.05 26.19
C PRO A 220 -4.88 -12.57 27.31
N GLY A 221 -5.20 -11.75 28.33
CA GLY A 221 -6.08 -12.11 29.43
C GLY A 221 -7.52 -11.57 29.34
N ALA A 222 -7.88 -10.82 28.29
CA ALA A 222 -9.19 -10.19 28.21
C ALA A 222 -10.32 -11.12 27.70
N ASP A 223 -10.01 -12.34 27.36
CA ASP A 223 -10.93 -13.29 26.77
C ASP A 223 -11.30 -14.44 27.71
N SER A 224 -12.26 -14.21 28.57
CA SER A 224 -12.95 -15.31 29.27
C SER A 224 -13.91 -16.10 28.37
N GLN A 225 -13.98 -15.80 27.07
CA GLN A 225 -14.82 -16.49 26.09
C GLN A 225 -14.09 -16.94 24.81
N GLY A 226 -12.80 -17.12 24.83
CA GLY A 226 -12.08 -18.07 23.98
C GLY A 226 -12.06 -17.83 22.49
N THR A 227 -11.96 -16.59 21.98
CA THR A 227 -11.82 -16.38 20.54
C THR A 227 -10.88 -15.23 20.19
N CYS A 228 -9.70 -15.19 20.82
CA CYS A 228 -8.59 -14.42 20.28
C CYS A 228 -7.78 -15.33 19.33
N CYS A 229 -8.26 -15.49 18.12
CA CYS A 229 -7.51 -16.20 17.11
C CYS A 229 -6.65 -15.21 16.35
N ARG A 230 -5.31 -15.22 16.58
CA ARG A 230 -4.43 -15.02 15.43
C ARG A 230 -4.99 -15.89 14.32
N ARG A 231 -5.30 -15.31 13.17
CA ARG A 231 -5.50 -16.11 11.96
C ARG A 231 -4.19 -16.86 11.73
N THR A 232 -4.10 -18.07 12.28
CA THR A 232 -3.20 -19.05 11.70
C THR A 232 -3.70 -19.25 10.27
N LEU A 233 -2.91 -18.83 9.31
CA LEU A 233 -3.10 -19.18 7.91
C LEU A 233 -2.76 -20.67 7.77
N SER A 234 -3.47 -21.51 8.49
CA SER A 234 -3.45 -22.95 8.31
C SER A 234 -4.41 -23.29 7.19
N GLY A 235 -3.88 -23.31 5.99
CA GLY A 235 -4.41 -24.13 4.95
C GLY A 235 -4.17 -25.60 5.26
N ASP A 236 -4.64 -26.09 6.40
CA ASP A 236 -4.65 -27.51 6.70
C ASP A 236 -6.08 -28.01 6.49
N LYS A 237 -6.37 -28.37 5.26
CA LYS A 237 -7.45 -29.29 4.97
C LYS A 237 -6.96 -30.66 5.41
N GLY A 238 -7.35 -31.05 6.62
CA GLY A 238 -7.19 -32.40 7.07
C GLY A 238 -7.68 -33.38 6.01
N SER A 239 -6.76 -34.11 5.39
CA SER A 239 -7.06 -35.34 4.67
C SER A 239 -7.44 -36.39 5.70
N GLY A 240 -8.75 -36.53 5.91
CA GLY A 240 -9.26 -37.72 6.52
C GLY A 240 -9.03 -38.89 5.57
N VAL A 241 -8.32 -39.88 6.04
CA VAL A 241 -8.26 -41.22 5.42
C VAL A 241 -8.81 -42.17 6.49
N PRO A 242 -9.63 -43.15 6.06
CA PRO A 242 -10.39 -44.04 6.90
C PRO A 242 -9.58 -44.99 7.74
#